data_c02c8c8cc44887aa01b205eabd1f88a8
#
_entry.id   c02c8c8cc44887aa01b205eabd1f88a8
#
_cell.length_a   1.000
_cell.length_b   1.000
_cell.length_c   1.000
_cell.angle_alpha   90.00
_cell.angle_beta   90.00
_cell.angle_gamma   90.00
#
_symmetry.space_group_name_H-M   'P 1'
#
loop_
_entity.id
_entity.type
_entity.pdbx_description
1 polymer ?
#
loop_
_entity_poly.entity_id
_entity_poly.type
_entity_poly.pdbx_seq_one_letter_code
_entity_poly.pdbx_strand_id
1 'polypeptide(L)'
;FGGQSLAQLELSDKPLAVKALSALFDYLGRTQITGLERMNEVEIGADAGVMGLDINARRNLELTETLRNKEKKGSLLWVLDRTKTAMGKRLIKTWLEQPLLSPARITRRLNAVEELFDNPQLLDELTEQLTGIYDLERIMTRIVYGSANGRELRSLAAALGRLPGLKAMLAPCQATLLQQLRQEMDGLED
;
A
#
# COMPACT_ATOMS: atom_id res chain seq x y z
N PHE A 1 4.95 -6.73 22.59
CA PHE A 1 4.43 -5.34 22.45
C PHE A 1 4.90 -4.41 23.56
N GLY A 2 6.11 -4.61 24.12
CA GLY A 2 6.77 -3.64 25.01
C GLY A 2 6.00 -3.23 26.28
N GLY A 3 5.09 -4.08 26.77
CA GLY A 3 4.27 -3.78 27.95
C GLY A 3 2.97 -3.04 27.68
N GLN A 4 2.58 -2.86 26.41
CA GLN A 4 1.29 -2.27 26.04
C GLN A 4 0.13 -3.17 26.49
N SER A 5 -0.95 -2.56 27.01
CA SER A 5 -2.16 -3.28 27.39
C SER A 5 -3.01 -3.62 26.17
N LEU A 6 -3.89 -4.63 26.29
CA LEU A 6 -4.86 -4.98 25.23
C LEU A 6 -5.76 -3.80 24.83
N ALA A 7 -6.02 -2.88 25.76
CA ALA A 7 -6.80 -1.68 25.49
C ALA A 7 -6.04 -0.70 24.60
N GLN A 8 -4.74 -0.53 24.82
CA GLN A 8 -3.88 0.32 24.00
C GLN A 8 -3.69 -0.24 22.57
N LEU A 9 -3.80 -1.57 22.41
CA LEU A 9 -3.74 -2.26 21.13
C LEU A 9 -5.13 -2.41 20.46
N GLU A 10 -6.20 -1.83 21.04
CA GLU A 10 -7.59 -1.96 20.56
C GLU A 10 -8.08 -3.41 20.42
N LEU A 11 -7.56 -4.31 21.28
CA LEU A 11 -7.85 -5.75 21.24
C LEU A 11 -8.79 -6.21 22.35
N SER A 12 -9.22 -5.34 23.25
CA SER A 12 -10.01 -5.69 24.45
C SER A 12 -11.33 -6.39 24.13
N ASP A 13 -11.97 -6.02 23.03
CA ASP A 13 -13.24 -6.55 22.53
C ASP A 13 -13.08 -7.64 21.46
N LYS A 14 -11.85 -8.10 21.19
CA LYS A 14 -11.51 -9.04 20.12
C LYS A 14 -10.83 -10.32 20.64
N PRO A 15 -11.50 -11.15 21.45
CA PRO A 15 -10.86 -12.30 22.10
C PRO A 15 -10.30 -13.34 21.11
N LEU A 16 -10.89 -13.47 19.93
CA LEU A 16 -10.39 -14.38 18.89
C LEU A 16 -9.10 -13.86 18.26
N ALA A 17 -8.98 -12.56 18.05
CA ALA A 17 -7.75 -11.94 17.56
C ALA A 17 -6.62 -12.10 18.58
N VAL A 18 -6.90 -11.90 19.87
CA VAL A 18 -5.92 -12.12 20.95
C VAL A 18 -5.44 -13.57 20.98
N LYS A 19 -6.35 -14.55 20.84
CA LYS A 19 -5.97 -15.98 20.78
C LYS A 19 -5.10 -16.27 19.55
N ALA A 20 -5.45 -15.75 18.38
CA ALA A 20 -4.69 -15.94 17.14
C ALA A 20 -3.28 -15.34 17.26
N LEU A 21 -3.17 -14.11 17.78
CA LEU A 21 -1.89 -13.46 18.04
C LEU A 21 -1.03 -14.25 19.05
N SER A 22 -1.64 -14.73 20.16
CA SER A 22 -0.93 -15.52 21.15
C SER A 22 -0.36 -16.81 20.55
N ALA A 23 -1.16 -17.52 19.72
CA ALA A 23 -0.71 -18.72 19.04
C ALA A 23 0.42 -18.43 18.03
N LEU A 24 0.32 -17.32 17.30
CA LEU A 24 1.36 -16.87 16.37
C LEU A 24 2.68 -16.58 17.09
N PHE A 25 2.63 -15.82 18.20
CA PHE A 25 3.83 -15.50 18.97
C PHE A 25 4.46 -16.73 19.64
N ASP A 26 3.64 -17.66 20.16
CA ASP A 26 4.15 -18.94 20.69
C ASP A 26 4.85 -19.75 19.59
N TYR A 27 4.26 -19.83 18.40
CA TYR A 27 4.88 -20.51 17.26
C TYR A 27 6.20 -19.84 16.85
N LEU A 28 6.22 -18.52 16.70
CA LEU A 28 7.43 -17.77 16.33
C LEU A 28 8.54 -17.92 17.38
N GLY A 29 8.20 -17.90 18.68
CA GLY A 29 9.15 -18.12 19.76
C GLY A 29 9.77 -19.51 19.75
N ARG A 30 8.99 -20.54 19.41
CA ARG A 30 9.47 -21.92 19.28
C ARG A 30 10.35 -22.15 18.04
N THR A 31 10.12 -21.43 16.97
CA THR A 31 10.90 -21.55 15.73
C THR A 31 12.18 -20.71 15.72
N GLN A 32 12.51 -20.07 16.83
CA GLN A 32 13.73 -19.26 17.01
C GLN A 32 13.90 -18.16 15.96
N ILE A 33 12.80 -17.60 15.46
CA ILE A 33 12.86 -16.46 14.54
C ILE A 33 13.31 -15.23 15.34
N THR A 34 14.49 -14.73 15.00
CA THR A 34 14.99 -13.46 15.53
C THR A 34 14.15 -12.30 15.00
N GLY A 35 13.82 -11.31 15.86
CA GLY A 35 13.08 -10.11 15.44
C GLY A 35 11.67 -9.97 16.00
N LEU A 36 11.24 -10.85 16.93
CA LEU A 36 9.97 -10.69 17.68
C LEU A 36 9.92 -9.34 18.42
N GLU A 37 11.05 -8.86 18.90
CA GLU A 37 11.22 -7.54 19.55
C GLU A 37 10.89 -6.36 18.63
N ARG A 38 10.84 -6.56 17.32
CA ARG A 38 10.49 -5.54 16.31
C ARG A 38 9.00 -5.53 15.97
N MET A 39 8.25 -6.54 16.43
CA MET A 39 6.80 -6.61 16.27
C MET A 39 6.13 -5.87 17.43
N ASN A 40 6.12 -4.55 17.36
CA ASN A 40 5.60 -3.67 18.41
C ASN A 40 4.28 -2.99 18.04
N GLU A 41 3.75 -3.25 16.85
CA GLU A 41 2.53 -2.64 16.34
C GLU A 41 1.53 -3.72 15.85
N VAL A 42 0.26 -3.51 16.16
CA VAL A 42 -0.85 -4.35 15.67
C VAL A 42 -1.77 -3.46 14.87
N GLU A 43 -1.87 -3.72 13.59
CA GLU A 43 -2.87 -3.08 12.75
C GLU A 43 -4.15 -3.94 12.73
N ILE A 44 -5.23 -3.37 13.23
CA ILE A 44 -6.54 -4.00 13.16
C ILE A 44 -7.14 -3.64 11.81
N GLY A 45 -7.17 -4.59 10.90
CA GLY A 45 -7.86 -4.44 9.63
C GLY A 45 -9.33 -4.12 9.90
N ALA A 46 -9.69 -2.85 9.81
CA ALA A 46 -11.07 -2.44 9.92
C ALA A 46 -11.79 -2.87 8.63
N ASP A 47 -12.70 -3.85 8.74
CA ASP A 47 -13.69 -4.16 7.70
C ASP A 47 -14.64 -2.95 7.43
N ALA A 48 -14.51 -1.89 8.20
CA ALA A 48 -15.36 -0.71 8.15
C ALA A 48 -15.06 0.12 6.90
N GLY A 49 -15.84 -0.08 5.87
CA GLY A 49 -15.86 0.77 4.68
C GLY A 49 -15.36 0.13 3.38
N VAL A 50 -15.07 -1.18 3.38
CA VAL A 50 -14.78 -1.95 2.17
C VAL A 50 -15.82 -3.04 1.95
N MET A 51 -16.07 -3.38 0.70
CA MET A 51 -16.98 -4.45 0.32
C MET A 51 -16.30 -5.80 0.56
N GLY A 52 -16.93 -6.65 1.38
CA GLY A 52 -16.48 -8.04 1.57
C GLY A 52 -16.73 -8.86 0.31
N LEU A 53 -15.66 -9.20 -0.40
CA LEU A 53 -15.70 -10.12 -1.54
C LEU A 53 -15.11 -11.46 -1.10
N ASP A 54 -15.92 -12.52 -1.14
CA ASP A 54 -15.44 -13.88 -0.90
C ASP A 54 -14.56 -14.38 -2.07
N ILE A 55 -13.92 -15.52 -1.85
CA ILE A 55 -13.01 -16.12 -2.85
C ILE A 55 -13.76 -16.42 -4.16
N ASN A 56 -15.01 -16.86 -4.08
CA ASN A 56 -15.82 -17.22 -5.24
C ASN A 56 -16.20 -15.95 -6.04
N ALA A 57 -16.61 -14.89 -5.34
CA ALA A 57 -16.91 -13.60 -5.97
C ALA A 57 -15.67 -13.04 -6.70
N ARG A 58 -14.51 -13.00 -6.04
CA ARG A 58 -13.25 -12.53 -6.65
C ARG A 58 -12.88 -13.33 -7.89
N ARG A 59 -13.03 -14.65 -7.81
CA ARG A 59 -12.73 -15.57 -8.91
C ARG A 59 -13.71 -15.42 -10.06
N ASN A 60 -15.02 -15.39 -9.79
CA ASN A 60 -16.05 -15.31 -10.83
C ASN A 60 -16.04 -13.96 -11.55
N LEU A 61 -15.66 -12.89 -10.87
CA LEU A 61 -15.45 -11.57 -11.45
C LEU A 61 -14.11 -11.42 -12.19
N GLU A 62 -13.27 -12.45 -12.18
CA GLU A 62 -11.92 -12.42 -12.79
C GLU A 62 -11.12 -11.17 -12.42
N LEU A 63 -11.15 -10.78 -11.15
CA LEU A 63 -10.54 -9.52 -10.70
C LEU A 63 -9.04 -9.48 -10.92
N THR A 64 -8.31 -10.55 -10.58
CA THR A 64 -6.84 -10.60 -10.63
C THR A 64 -6.29 -11.65 -11.57
N GLU A 65 -7.08 -12.68 -11.89
CA GLU A 65 -6.72 -13.79 -12.80
C GLU A 65 -7.96 -14.33 -13.51
N THR A 66 -7.77 -14.93 -14.67
CA THR A 66 -8.85 -15.54 -15.46
C THR A 66 -9.28 -16.88 -14.87
N LEU A 67 -10.56 -17.24 -15.03
CA LEU A 67 -11.14 -18.50 -14.54
C LEU A 67 -10.47 -19.72 -15.19
N ARG A 68 -10.23 -19.66 -16.49
CA ARG A 68 -9.80 -20.81 -17.30
C ARG A 68 -8.32 -21.14 -17.10
N ASN A 69 -7.45 -20.14 -17.24
CA ASN A 69 -6.00 -20.36 -17.31
C ASN A 69 -5.27 -19.87 -16.04
N LYS A 70 -5.97 -19.21 -15.12
CA LYS A 70 -5.36 -18.53 -13.94
C LYS A 70 -4.23 -17.56 -14.33
N GLU A 71 -4.40 -16.88 -15.45
CA GLU A 71 -3.46 -15.90 -15.97
C GLU A 71 -3.91 -14.49 -15.62
N LYS A 72 -2.94 -13.58 -15.37
CA LYS A 72 -3.24 -12.16 -15.19
C LYS A 72 -3.83 -11.55 -16.46
N LYS A 73 -3.34 -11.95 -17.64
CA LYS A 73 -3.81 -11.44 -18.95
C LYS A 73 -5.28 -11.80 -19.17
N GLY A 74 -6.11 -10.80 -19.39
CA GLY A 74 -7.55 -10.95 -19.55
C GLY A 74 -8.37 -10.66 -18.29
N SER A 75 -7.72 -10.52 -17.10
CA SER A 75 -8.39 -10.13 -15.88
C SER A 75 -8.68 -8.62 -15.82
N LEU A 76 -9.54 -8.20 -14.89
CA LEU A 76 -9.79 -6.76 -14.63
C LEU A 76 -8.50 -6.03 -14.26
N LEU A 77 -7.68 -6.63 -13.39
CA LEU A 77 -6.38 -6.09 -13.00
C LEU A 77 -5.47 -5.86 -14.21
N TRP A 78 -5.46 -6.77 -15.18
CA TRP A 78 -4.63 -6.61 -16.38
C TRP A 78 -5.04 -5.38 -17.22
N VAL A 79 -6.34 -5.08 -17.30
CA VAL A 79 -6.85 -3.91 -18.03
C VAL A 79 -6.49 -2.62 -17.30
N LEU A 80 -6.68 -2.58 -15.97
CA LEU A 80 -6.56 -1.37 -15.16
C LEU A 80 -5.13 -1.06 -14.72
N ASP A 81 -4.25 -2.06 -14.61
CA ASP A 81 -2.88 -1.87 -14.12
C ASP A 81 -2.01 -1.12 -15.14
N ARG A 82 -1.98 0.19 -14.99
CA ARG A 82 -1.07 1.11 -15.71
C ARG A 82 0.01 1.68 -14.79
N THR A 83 0.13 1.12 -13.59
CA THR A 83 1.07 1.60 -12.56
C THR A 83 2.53 1.51 -13.00
N LYS A 84 3.36 2.42 -12.52
CA LYS A 84 4.78 2.50 -12.86
C LYS A 84 5.69 1.95 -11.76
N THR A 85 5.16 1.77 -10.56
CA THR A 85 5.93 1.29 -9.40
C THR A 85 5.42 -0.06 -8.90
N ALA A 86 6.28 -0.84 -8.25
CA ALA A 86 5.90 -2.11 -7.62
C ALA A 86 4.87 -1.90 -6.49
N MET A 87 5.03 -0.83 -5.70
CA MET A 87 4.09 -0.43 -4.65
C MET A 87 2.71 -0.09 -5.24
N GLY A 88 2.66 0.68 -6.33
CA GLY A 88 1.41 0.97 -7.04
C GLY A 88 0.72 -0.28 -7.57
N LYS A 89 1.48 -1.28 -8.08
CA LYS A 89 0.91 -2.58 -8.50
C LYS A 89 0.26 -3.34 -7.35
N ARG A 90 0.86 -3.30 -6.18
CA ARG A 90 0.25 -3.90 -4.98
C ARG A 90 -1.01 -3.15 -4.57
N LEU A 91 -0.95 -1.82 -4.55
CA LEU A 91 -2.06 -0.97 -4.15
C LEU A 91 -3.29 -1.14 -5.06
N ILE A 92 -3.12 -1.12 -6.38
CA ILE A 92 -4.27 -1.30 -7.30
C ILE A 92 -4.89 -2.69 -7.17
N LYS A 93 -4.07 -3.73 -6.93
CA LYS A 93 -4.57 -5.07 -6.64
C LYS A 93 -5.43 -5.07 -5.38
N THR A 94 -4.93 -4.49 -4.29
CA THR A 94 -5.67 -4.36 -3.03
C THR A 94 -6.98 -3.60 -3.23
N TRP A 95 -6.99 -2.52 -3.99
CA TRP A 95 -8.20 -1.75 -4.27
C TRP A 95 -9.26 -2.53 -5.04
N LEU A 96 -8.85 -3.44 -5.94
CA LEU A 96 -9.77 -4.33 -6.65
C LEU A 96 -10.32 -5.44 -5.74
N GLU A 97 -9.48 -5.97 -4.84
CA GLU A 97 -9.89 -7.02 -3.92
C GLU A 97 -10.71 -6.49 -2.73
N GLN A 98 -10.60 -5.19 -2.43
CA GLN A 98 -11.26 -4.50 -1.33
C GLN A 98 -11.92 -3.19 -1.80
N PRO A 99 -12.99 -3.24 -2.62
CA PRO A 99 -13.67 -2.05 -3.11
C PRO A 99 -14.26 -1.23 -1.96
N LEU A 100 -14.21 0.10 -2.09
CA LEU A 100 -14.80 1.00 -1.10
C LEU A 100 -16.33 0.94 -1.14
N LEU A 101 -16.97 1.04 0.05
CA LEU A 101 -18.42 1.18 0.21
C LEU A 101 -18.87 2.62 0.34
N SER A 102 -18.01 3.49 0.85
CA SER A 102 -18.34 4.90 1.11
C SER A 102 -18.37 5.73 -0.19
N PRO A 103 -19.52 6.27 -0.60
CA PRO A 103 -19.61 7.14 -1.78
C PRO A 103 -18.67 8.34 -1.70
N ALA A 104 -18.54 8.95 -0.52
CA ALA A 104 -17.66 10.10 -0.31
C ALA A 104 -16.17 9.73 -0.58
N ARG A 105 -15.72 8.56 -0.13
CA ARG A 105 -14.34 8.09 -0.38
C ARG A 105 -14.14 7.73 -1.85
N ILE A 106 -15.16 7.18 -2.51
CA ILE A 106 -15.14 6.87 -3.95
C ILE A 106 -15.03 8.17 -4.74
N THR A 107 -15.95 9.11 -4.51
CA THR A 107 -15.97 10.42 -5.20
C THR A 107 -14.64 11.15 -5.02
N ARG A 108 -14.07 11.12 -3.82
CA ARG A 108 -12.76 11.72 -3.55
C ARG A 108 -11.64 11.15 -4.43
N ARG A 109 -11.64 9.81 -4.69
CA ARG A 109 -10.69 9.20 -5.63
C ARG A 109 -10.99 9.59 -7.07
N LEU A 110 -12.26 9.60 -7.46
CA LEU A 110 -12.68 9.96 -8.81
C LEU A 110 -12.32 11.42 -9.15
N ASN A 111 -12.52 12.37 -8.22
CA ASN A 111 -12.13 13.76 -8.44
C ASN A 111 -10.61 13.91 -8.68
N ALA A 112 -9.79 13.14 -7.97
CA ALA A 112 -8.34 13.16 -8.20
C ALA A 112 -7.97 12.56 -9.59
N VAL A 113 -8.67 11.51 -10.02
CA VAL A 113 -8.49 10.93 -11.35
C VAL A 113 -8.94 11.91 -12.43
N GLU A 114 -10.08 12.55 -12.27
CA GLU A 114 -10.63 13.55 -13.19
C GLU A 114 -9.66 14.72 -13.37
N GLU A 115 -9.14 15.30 -12.29
CA GLU A 115 -8.17 16.39 -12.36
C GLU A 115 -6.90 16.02 -13.14
N LEU A 116 -6.38 14.80 -12.91
CA LEU A 116 -5.20 14.31 -13.65
C LEU A 116 -5.55 13.96 -15.12
N PHE A 117 -6.76 13.48 -15.38
CA PHE A 117 -7.23 13.17 -16.73
C PHE A 117 -7.40 14.46 -17.56
N ASP A 118 -7.89 15.52 -16.94
CA ASP A 118 -8.06 16.82 -17.58
C ASP A 118 -6.74 17.59 -17.77
N ASN A 119 -5.65 17.11 -17.15
CA ASN A 119 -4.30 17.67 -17.30
C ASN A 119 -3.30 16.61 -17.77
N PRO A 120 -3.32 16.23 -19.06
CA PRO A 120 -2.45 15.18 -19.62
C PRO A 120 -0.96 15.47 -19.43
N GLN A 121 -0.56 16.75 -19.50
CA GLN A 121 0.84 17.12 -19.31
C GLN A 121 1.32 16.77 -17.90
N LEU A 122 0.56 17.14 -16.86
CA LEU A 122 0.87 16.80 -15.47
C LEU A 122 0.88 15.28 -15.25
N LEU A 123 -0.07 14.55 -15.86
CA LEU A 123 -0.15 13.10 -15.80
C LEU A 123 1.10 12.44 -16.39
N ASP A 124 1.59 12.93 -17.54
CA ASP A 124 2.78 12.41 -18.19
C ASP A 124 4.05 12.71 -17.34
N GLU A 125 4.19 13.93 -16.84
CA GLU A 125 5.31 14.32 -15.97
C GLU A 125 5.33 13.48 -14.67
N LEU A 126 4.20 13.30 -14.01
CA LEU A 126 4.08 12.43 -12.83
C LEU A 126 4.44 10.97 -13.17
N THR A 127 3.97 10.48 -14.31
CA THR A 127 4.25 9.13 -14.80
C THR A 127 5.74 8.91 -15.03
N GLU A 128 6.44 9.88 -15.60
CA GLU A 128 7.89 9.84 -15.81
C GLU A 128 8.64 9.82 -14.47
N GLN A 129 8.26 10.69 -13.53
CA GLN A 129 8.87 10.74 -12.20
C GLN A 129 8.68 9.41 -11.45
N LEU A 130 7.48 8.84 -11.49
CA LEU A 130 7.18 7.57 -10.84
C LEU A 130 7.93 6.39 -11.46
N THR A 131 8.21 6.40 -12.77
CA THR A 131 8.89 5.30 -13.48
C THR A 131 10.29 5.03 -12.93
N GLY A 132 10.94 6.02 -12.32
CA GLY A 132 12.28 5.84 -11.73
C GLY A 132 12.28 5.47 -10.25
N ILE A 133 11.12 5.23 -9.64
CA ILE A 133 11.03 4.87 -8.22
C ILE A 133 11.05 3.35 -8.08
N TYR A 134 12.08 2.85 -7.40
CA TYR A 134 12.25 1.45 -7.07
C TYR A 134 11.29 1.01 -5.95
N ASP A 135 11.25 -0.30 -5.69
CA ASP A 135 10.43 -0.88 -4.62
C ASP A 135 11.00 -0.51 -3.23
N LEU A 136 10.54 0.62 -2.69
CA LEU A 136 11.00 1.16 -1.40
C LEU A 136 10.67 0.21 -0.25
N GLU A 137 9.49 -0.42 -0.23
CA GLU A 137 9.10 -1.37 0.81
C GLU A 137 10.08 -2.55 0.88
N ARG A 138 10.47 -3.08 -0.27
CA ARG A 138 11.44 -4.19 -0.33
C ARG A 138 12.83 -3.75 0.11
N ILE A 139 13.27 -2.56 -0.28
CA ILE A 139 14.58 -2.03 0.13
C ILE A 139 14.59 -1.79 1.65
N MET A 140 13.55 -1.17 2.19
CA MET A 140 13.41 -0.95 3.63
C MET A 140 13.41 -2.25 4.42
N THR A 141 12.68 -3.26 3.96
CA THR A 141 12.71 -4.60 4.57
C THR A 141 14.13 -5.16 4.63
N ARG A 142 14.90 -5.04 3.55
CA ARG A 142 16.30 -5.51 3.52
C ARG A 142 17.23 -4.72 4.41
N ILE A 143 17.01 -3.41 4.56
CA ILE A 143 17.76 -2.57 5.49
C ILE A 143 17.50 -3.04 6.93
N VAL A 144 16.23 -3.23 7.30
CA VAL A 144 15.85 -3.69 8.64
C VAL A 144 16.48 -5.04 8.98
N TYR A 145 16.55 -5.96 8.00
CA TYR A 145 17.21 -7.27 8.16
C TYR A 145 18.75 -7.22 8.03
N GLY A 146 19.36 -6.05 7.82
CA GLY A 146 20.81 -5.93 7.65
C GLY A 146 21.37 -6.59 6.38
N SER A 147 20.53 -6.91 5.40
CA SER A 147 20.88 -7.58 4.16
C SER A 147 20.95 -6.67 2.93
N ALA A 148 20.74 -5.38 3.11
CA ALA A 148 20.81 -4.39 2.05
C ALA A 148 22.25 -4.14 1.62
N ASN A 149 22.47 -4.02 0.31
CA ASN A 149 23.77 -3.69 -0.26
C ASN A 149 23.86 -2.21 -0.70
N GLY A 150 25.07 -1.73 -0.98
CA GLY A 150 25.31 -0.33 -1.35
C GLY A 150 24.57 0.13 -2.61
N ARG A 151 24.26 -0.78 -3.56
CA ARG A 151 23.46 -0.45 -4.74
C ARG A 151 22.00 -0.16 -4.36
N GLU A 152 21.45 -0.92 -3.44
CA GLU A 152 20.08 -0.74 -2.95
C GLU A 152 19.95 0.56 -2.15
N LEU A 153 20.94 0.90 -1.32
CA LEU A 153 20.98 2.18 -0.61
C LEU A 153 21.04 3.36 -1.59
N ARG A 154 21.83 3.24 -2.67
CA ARG A 154 21.86 4.26 -3.73
C ARG A 154 20.50 4.38 -4.43
N SER A 155 19.84 3.26 -4.70
CA SER A 155 18.50 3.24 -5.31
C SER A 155 17.46 3.88 -4.39
N LEU A 156 17.57 3.68 -3.08
CA LEU A 156 16.73 4.35 -2.09
C LEU A 156 16.95 5.86 -2.12
N ALA A 157 18.21 6.31 -2.04
CA ALA A 157 18.56 7.73 -2.09
C ALA A 157 18.06 8.40 -3.38
N ALA A 158 18.21 7.74 -4.54
CA ALA A 158 17.71 8.24 -5.82
C ALA A 158 16.17 8.34 -5.86
N ALA A 159 15.45 7.40 -5.24
CA ALA A 159 14.00 7.44 -5.15
C ALA A 159 13.50 8.53 -4.19
N LEU A 160 14.13 8.68 -3.03
CA LEU A 160 13.82 9.74 -2.06
C LEU A 160 14.11 11.13 -2.67
N GLY A 161 15.19 11.29 -3.42
CA GLY A 161 15.52 12.53 -4.12
C GLY A 161 14.48 12.99 -5.17
N ARG A 162 13.53 12.12 -5.56
CA ARG A 162 12.41 12.48 -6.45
C ARG A 162 11.19 13.03 -5.69
N LEU A 163 11.10 12.81 -4.38
CA LEU A 163 9.94 13.23 -3.58
C LEU A 163 9.69 14.74 -3.62
N PRO A 164 10.70 15.63 -3.48
CA PRO A 164 10.48 17.07 -3.57
C PRO A 164 9.88 17.49 -4.93
N GLY A 165 10.35 16.89 -6.03
CA GLY A 165 9.80 17.12 -7.36
C GLY A 165 8.35 16.69 -7.49
N LEU A 166 7.99 15.48 -7.02
CA LEU A 166 6.61 15.00 -6.99
C LEU A 166 5.71 15.90 -6.14
N LYS A 167 6.20 16.33 -4.98
CA LYS A 167 5.48 17.25 -4.08
C LYS A 167 5.22 18.60 -4.74
N ALA A 168 6.19 19.13 -5.48
CA ALA A 168 6.05 20.37 -6.23
C ALA A 168 5.03 20.25 -7.37
N MET A 169 5.04 19.13 -8.11
CA MET A 169 4.07 18.87 -9.19
C MET A 169 2.62 18.81 -8.69
N LEU A 170 2.39 18.33 -7.47
CA LEU A 170 1.07 18.30 -6.86
C LEU A 170 0.63 19.65 -6.26
N ALA A 171 1.50 20.67 -6.23
CA ALA A 171 1.19 21.96 -5.63
C ALA A 171 -0.01 22.69 -6.29
N PRO A 172 -0.18 22.72 -7.62
CA PRO A 172 -1.30 23.37 -8.28
C PRO A 172 -2.61 22.58 -8.20
N CYS A 173 -2.59 21.29 -7.82
CA CYS A 173 -3.77 20.45 -7.79
C CYS A 173 -4.78 20.90 -6.74
N GLN A 174 -6.08 20.78 -7.07
CA GLN A 174 -7.19 21.19 -6.22
C GLN A 174 -7.92 20.01 -5.56
N ALA A 175 -7.87 18.80 -6.16
CA ALA A 175 -8.54 17.64 -5.60
C ALA A 175 -7.99 17.31 -4.21
N THR A 176 -8.91 17.17 -3.25
CA THR A 176 -8.57 16.97 -1.82
C THR A 176 -7.63 15.80 -1.58
N LEU A 177 -7.75 14.72 -2.39
CA LEU A 177 -6.85 13.57 -2.28
C LEU A 177 -5.42 13.92 -2.69
N LEU A 178 -5.23 14.67 -3.78
CA LEU A 178 -3.91 15.07 -4.26
C LEU A 178 -3.23 16.05 -3.29
N GLN A 179 -4.01 17.00 -2.74
CA GLN A 179 -3.53 17.91 -1.71
C GLN A 179 -3.11 17.17 -0.43
N GLN A 180 -3.90 16.20 0.01
CA GLN A 180 -3.54 15.38 1.18
C GLN A 180 -2.25 14.59 0.91
N LEU A 181 -2.15 13.90 -0.23
CA LEU A 181 -0.93 13.16 -0.59
C LEU A 181 0.30 14.09 -0.60
N ARG A 182 0.15 15.31 -1.12
CA ARG A 182 1.21 16.31 -1.06
C ARG A 182 1.61 16.68 0.37
N GLN A 183 0.64 16.84 1.29
CA GLN A 183 0.91 17.19 2.68
C GLN A 183 1.56 16.05 3.45
N GLU A 184 1.13 14.81 3.21
CA GLU A 184 1.67 13.59 3.84
C GLU A 184 3.06 13.20 3.30
N MET A 185 3.45 13.74 2.15
CA MET A 185 4.73 13.47 1.55
C MET A 185 5.83 14.24 2.30
N ASP A 186 6.61 13.54 3.11
CA ASP A 186 7.79 14.07 3.79
C ASP A 186 8.99 14.09 2.83
N GLY A 187 9.63 15.25 2.69
CA GLY A 187 10.79 15.41 1.83
C GLY A 187 12.09 14.86 2.41
N LEU A 188 12.11 14.53 3.71
CA LEU A 188 13.31 14.09 4.45
C LEU A 188 14.51 15.04 4.22
N GLU A 189 14.26 16.36 4.31
CA GLU A 189 15.24 17.41 4.01
C GLU A 189 16.11 17.81 5.20
N ASP A 190 16.10 17.05 6.32
CA ASP A 190 16.90 17.30 7.53
C ASP A 190 18.35 16.82 7.41
#